data_adf76d5869d333970e650ffb93e24f53
#
_entry.id   adf76d5869d333970e650ffb93e24f53
#
_cell.length_a   1.000
_cell.length_b   1.000
_cell.length_c   1.000
_cell.angle_alpha   90.00
_cell.angle_beta   90.00
_cell.angle_gamma   90.00
#
_symmetry.space_group_name_H-M   'P 1'
#
loop_
_entity.id
_entity.type
_entity.pdbx_description
1 polymer ?
#
loop_
_entity_poly.entity_id
_entity_poly.type
_entity_poly.pdbx_seq_one_letter_code
_entity_poly.pdbx_strand_id
1 'polypeptide(L)'
;MKSLKFLFVAVLAAFTFVSCDQQSDQDLEHKGPIVLNWGDAADVNGKTFEIGMDNWSTETYELILHVELTNTLSDAKTFTLKEVRGYDLTTAFASVCTSQCMPGNSQAEQNWELGSVAAGDMMQVDLHLAPMVETATTFPVEFTFSDGTDNVTFTVNYNYTPAE
;
A
#
# COMPACT_ATOMS: atom_id res chain seq x y z
N MET A 1 -9.73 -31.39 79.29
CA MET A 1 -9.11 -31.60 77.98
C MET A 1 -9.94 -30.81 76.99
N LYS A 2 -9.47 -29.65 76.59
CA LYS A 2 -10.26 -28.69 75.82
C LYS A 2 -9.71 -28.67 74.37
N SER A 3 -10.52 -29.10 73.45
CA SER A 3 -10.22 -29.07 71.99
C SER A 3 -10.29 -27.66 71.44
N LEU A 4 -9.18 -27.15 70.99
CA LEU A 4 -9.09 -25.85 70.30
C LEU A 4 -9.36 -26.05 68.79
N LYS A 5 -10.51 -25.56 68.30
CA LYS A 5 -10.86 -25.56 66.89
C LYS A 5 -10.24 -24.34 66.26
N PHE A 6 -9.23 -24.56 65.40
CA PHE A 6 -8.70 -23.52 64.59
C PHE A 6 -9.63 -23.31 63.35
N LEU A 7 -10.19 -22.13 63.27
CA LEU A 7 -11.00 -21.67 62.21
C LEU A 7 -10.06 -21.06 61.20
N PHE A 8 -9.79 -21.75 60.07
CA PHE A 8 -9.09 -21.19 58.95
C PHE A 8 -10.04 -20.32 58.09
N VAL A 9 -9.90 -19.00 58.21
CA VAL A 9 -10.54 -18.06 57.31
C VAL A 9 -9.70 -17.99 56.06
N ALA A 10 -10.16 -18.63 55.00
CA ALA A 10 -9.56 -18.47 53.66
C ALA A 10 -10.02 -17.12 53.08
N VAL A 11 -9.13 -16.15 53.10
CA VAL A 11 -9.32 -14.89 52.33
C VAL A 11 -9.05 -15.20 50.87
N LEU A 12 -10.13 -15.37 50.12
CA LEU A 12 -10.03 -15.37 48.65
C LEU A 12 -9.74 -13.94 48.18
N ALA A 13 -8.48 -13.65 47.94
CA ALA A 13 -8.11 -12.45 47.17
C ALA A 13 -8.54 -12.66 45.73
N ALA A 14 -9.67 -12.06 45.36
CA ALA A 14 -10.07 -11.94 43.94
C ALA A 14 -9.10 -10.98 43.29
N PHE A 15 -8.08 -11.51 42.61
CA PHE A 15 -7.32 -10.76 41.66
C PHE A 15 -8.24 -10.52 40.45
N THR A 16 -8.87 -9.35 40.43
CA THR A 16 -9.42 -8.81 39.17
C THR A 16 -8.24 -8.51 38.29
N PHE A 17 -7.95 -9.43 37.39
CA PHE A 17 -7.17 -9.10 36.23
C PHE A 17 -7.97 -8.05 35.45
N VAL A 18 -7.56 -6.79 35.59
CA VAL A 18 -7.88 -5.79 34.61
C VAL A 18 -7.18 -6.27 33.34
N SER A 19 -7.93 -7.02 32.53
CA SER A 19 -7.60 -7.23 31.16
C SER A 19 -7.49 -5.82 30.57
N CYS A 20 -6.28 -5.36 30.30
CA CYS A 20 -6.11 -4.32 29.30
C CYS A 20 -6.83 -4.85 28.10
N ASP A 21 -7.95 -4.23 27.75
CA ASP A 21 -8.52 -4.30 26.44
C ASP A 21 -7.36 -3.93 25.51
N GLN A 22 -6.69 -4.94 25.00
CA GLN A 22 -6.01 -4.80 23.74
C GLN A 22 -7.13 -4.38 22.84
N GLN A 23 -7.08 -3.11 22.51
CA GLN A 23 -7.78 -2.53 21.40
C GLN A 23 -7.66 -3.56 20.29
N SER A 24 -8.76 -4.27 20.07
CA SER A 24 -8.85 -5.25 19.01
C SER A 24 -8.30 -4.54 17.79
N ASP A 25 -7.22 -5.07 17.23
CA ASP A 25 -6.90 -4.82 15.85
C ASP A 25 -8.26 -4.88 15.15
N GLN A 26 -8.72 -3.72 14.70
CA GLN A 26 -9.87 -3.69 13.82
C GLN A 26 -9.45 -4.60 12.70
N ASP A 27 -10.07 -5.76 12.61
CA ASP A 27 -10.01 -6.60 11.42
C ASP A 27 -10.33 -5.66 10.28
N LEU A 28 -9.27 -5.15 9.65
CA LEU A 28 -9.40 -4.42 8.41
C LEU A 28 -10.03 -5.43 7.48
N GLU A 29 -11.34 -5.28 7.24
CA GLU A 29 -12.04 -6.11 6.28
C GLU A 29 -11.35 -5.89 4.95
N HIS A 30 -10.40 -6.76 4.63
CA HIS A 30 -9.77 -6.80 3.34
C HIS A 30 -10.86 -7.10 2.31
N LYS A 31 -11.26 -6.08 1.58
CA LYS A 31 -12.27 -6.20 0.53
C LYS A 31 -11.65 -6.83 -0.71
N GLY A 32 -11.32 -8.09 -0.63
CA GLY A 32 -10.77 -8.83 -1.74
C GLY A 32 -9.39 -9.43 -1.48
N PRO A 33 -8.85 -10.20 -2.42
CA PRO A 33 -7.60 -10.94 -2.31
C PRO A 33 -6.36 -10.08 -2.48
N ILE A 34 -6.49 -8.83 -2.93
CA ILE A 34 -5.42 -7.89 -3.17
C ILE A 34 -5.32 -6.94 -1.99
N VAL A 35 -4.18 -6.91 -1.32
CA VAL A 35 -3.86 -5.94 -0.28
C VAL A 35 -2.70 -5.09 -0.75
N LEU A 36 -2.93 -3.77 -0.81
CA LEU A 36 -1.88 -2.79 -1.05
C LEU A 36 -1.61 -2.06 0.25
N ASN A 37 -0.35 -2.02 0.64
CA ASN A 37 0.07 -1.33 1.84
C ASN A 37 1.29 -0.46 1.54
N TRP A 38 1.19 0.84 1.87
CA TRP A 38 2.35 1.70 2.00
C TRP A 38 2.13 2.67 3.16
N GLY A 39 3.09 2.75 4.06
CA GLY A 39 2.94 3.51 5.29
C GLY A 39 1.75 3.03 6.11
N ASP A 40 0.89 3.96 6.55
CA ASP A 40 -0.27 3.65 7.40
C ASP A 40 -1.56 3.35 6.61
N ALA A 41 -1.51 3.29 5.29
CA ALA A 41 -2.69 3.08 4.46
C ALA A 41 -3.01 1.59 4.28
N ALA A 42 -3.78 1.02 5.18
CA ALA A 42 -4.20 -0.38 5.13
C ALA A 42 -5.23 -0.69 4.03
N ASP A 43 -6.02 0.28 3.60
CA ASP A 43 -6.98 0.17 2.51
C ASP A 43 -6.84 1.38 1.59
N VAL A 44 -6.42 1.16 0.36
CA VAL A 44 -6.17 2.20 -0.65
C VAL A 44 -7.26 2.29 -1.72
N ASN A 45 -8.20 1.35 -1.73
CA ASN A 45 -9.22 1.29 -2.76
C ASN A 45 -10.12 2.53 -2.75
N GLY A 46 -10.23 3.20 -3.90
CA GLY A 46 -11.01 4.42 -4.09
C GLY A 46 -10.42 5.68 -3.46
N LYS A 47 -9.18 5.64 -2.94
CA LYS A 47 -8.52 6.81 -2.34
C LYS A 47 -7.70 7.60 -3.35
N THR A 48 -7.42 8.85 -2.97
CA THR A 48 -6.45 9.71 -3.67
C THR A 48 -5.30 10.01 -2.73
N PHE A 49 -4.09 9.89 -3.23
CA PHE A 49 -2.83 10.13 -2.51
C PHE A 49 -2.08 11.29 -3.13
N GLU A 50 -1.47 12.10 -2.29
CA GLU A 50 -0.63 13.24 -2.68
C GLU A 50 0.83 12.88 -2.46
N ILE A 51 1.59 12.79 -3.54
CA ILE A 51 3.02 12.48 -3.54
C ILE A 51 3.78 13.73 -3.94
N GLY A 52 4.65 14.21 -3.09
CA GLY A 52 5.42 15.43 -3.28
C GLY A 52 6.93 15.20 -3.34
N MET A 53 7.69 16.29 -3.20
CA MET A 53 9.16 16.27 -3.28
C MET A 53 9.83 15.44 -2.17
N ASP A 54 9.14 15.07 -1.11
CA ASP A 54 9.64 14.11 -0.11
C ASP A 54 9.88 12.71 -0.69
N ASN A 55 9.22 12.40 -1.81
CA ASN A 55 9.36 11.17 -2.58
C ASN A 55 10.28 11.33 -3.81
N TRP A 56 11.04 12.42 -3.87
CA TRP A 56 11.96 12.70 -4.97
C TRP A 56 13.25 11.93 -4.86
N SER A 57 13.58 11.18 -5.90
CA SER A 57 14.89 10.55 -6.05
C SER A 57 15.85 11.49 -6.79
N THR A 58 16.94 11.86 -6.12
CA THR A 58 18.01 12.66 -6.75
C THR A 58 18.93 11.83 -7.65
N GLU A 59 18.86 10.51 -7.57
CA GLU A 59 19.65 9.61 -8.40
C GLU A 59 19.02 9.41 -9.77
N THR A 60 17.69 9.28 -9.80
CA THR A 60 16.93 9.02 -11.04
C THR A 60 16.19 10.25 -11.55
N TYR A 61 16.07 11.31 -10.74
CA TYR A 61 15.27 12.51 -11.04
C TYR A 61 13.79 12.22 -11.26
N GLU A 62 13.22 11.39 -10.36
CA GLU A 62 11.85 10.90 -10.42
C GLU A 62 11.15 11.04 -9.08
N LEU A 63 9.83 11.21 -9.12
CA LEU A 63 8.94 11.00 -7.98
C LEU A 63 8.61 9.50 -7.93
N ILE A 64 8.85 8.86 -6.77
CA ILE A 64 8.67 7.41 -6.62
C ILE A 64 7.68 7.13 -5.50
N LEU A 65 6.66 6.34 -5.83
CA LEU A 65 5.75 5.76 -4.85
C LEU A 65 6.03 4.26 -4.71
N HIS A 66 6.45 3.84 -3.54
CA HIS A 66 6.64 2.44 -3.21
C HIS A 66 5.32 1.81 -2.76
N VAL A 67 4.90 0.76 -3.44
CA VAL A 67 3.68 0.01 -3.14
C VAL A 67 4.04 -1.44 -2.81
N GLU A 68 3.54 -1.96 -1.71
CA GLU A 68 3.63 -3.37 -1.36
C GLU A 68 2.33 -4.07 -1.76
N LEU A 69 2.43 -5.01 -2.69
CA LEU A 69 1.32 -5.83 -3.17
C LEU A 69 1.39 -7.20 -2.51
N THR A 70 0.43 -7.51 -1.64
CA THR A 70 0.34 -8.81 -0.95
C THR A 70 -0.74 -9.68 -1.58
N ASN A 71 -0.39 -10.93 -1.89
CA ASN A 71 -1.36 -11.95 -2.28
C ASN A 71 -1.90 -12.65 -1.03
N THR A 72 -3.16 -12.38 -0.67
CA THR A 72 -3.80 -12.98 0.51
C THR A 72 -4.52 -14.30 0.23
N LEU A 73 -4.48 -14.79 -1.01
CA LEU A 73 -5.10 -16.06 -1.39
C LEU A 73 -4.23 -17.26 -1.01
N SER A 74 -4.82 -18.45 -1.04
CA SER A 74 -4.14 -19.72 -0.76
C SER A 74 -3.28 -20.23 -1.92
N ASP A 75 -3.40 -19.64 -3.11
CA ASP A 75 -2.69 -20.02 -4.31
C ASP A 75 -1.91 -18.86 -4.90
N ALA A 76 -0.85 -19.16 -5.65
CA ALA A 76 -0.12 -18.16 -6.40
C ALA A 76 -1.01 -17.49 -7.45
N LYS A 77 -0.90 -16.16 -7.58
CA LYS A 77 -1.66 -15.35 -8.54
C LYS A 77 -0.74 -14.48 -9.36
N THR A 78 -1.13 -14.29 -10.63
CA THR A 78 -0.49 -13.31 -11.51
C THR A 78 -1.25 -12.00 -11.40
N PHE A 79 -0.50 -10.93 -11.15
CA PHE A 79 -1.05 -9.59 -11.01
C PHE A 79 -0.74 -8.75 -12.22
N THR A 80 -1.67 -7.87 -12.55
CA THR A 80 -1.52 -6.82 -13.56
C THR A 80 -1.76 -5.46 -12.93
N LEU A 81 -1.22 -4.44 -13.55
CA LEU A 81 -1.45 -3.05 -13.21
C LEU A 81 -1.93 -2.32 -14.46
N LYS A 82 -3.07 -1.66 -14.36
CA LYS A 82 -3.52 -0.68 -15.34
C LYS A 82 -3.18 0.72 -14.80
N GLU A 83 -2.59 1.54 -15.64
CA GLU A 83 -2.25 2.93 -15.39
C GLU A 83 -3.02 3.81 -16.35
N VAL A 84 -3.71 4.84 -15.83
CA VAL A 84 -4.39 5.86 -16.63
C VAL A 84 -3.82 7.23 -16.28
N ARG A 85 -3.15 7.86 -17.22
CA ARG A 85 -2.43 9.13 -17.06
C ARG A 85 -3.35 10.28 -17.42
N GLY A 86 -3.67 11.11 -16.41
CA GLY A 86 -4.54 12.28 -16.55
C GLY A 86 -3.79 13.59 -16.89
N TYR A 87 -2.62 13.50 -17.51
CA TYR A 87 -1.77 14.63 -17.83
C TYR A 87 -1.28 14.60 -19.29
N ASP A 88 -0.69 15.71 -19.75
CA ASP A 88 -0.07 15.75 -21.08
C ASP A 88 1.20 14.88 -21.10
N LEU A 89 1.19 13.81 -21.88
CA LEU A 89 2.24 12.80 -21.95
C LEU A 89 3.60 13.32 -22.43
N THR A 90 3.66 14.54 -22.96
CA THR A 90 4.91 15.21 -23.31
C THR A 90 5.58 15.89 -22.11
N THR A 91 4.89 15.98 -20.97
CA THR A 91 5.33 16.72 -19.79
C THR A 91 5.89 15.83 -18.67
N ALA A 92 5.71 14.52 -18.74
CA ALA A 92 6.32 13.57 -17.85
C ALA A 92 6.43 12.18 -18.47
N PHE A 93 7.40 11.41 -18.00
CA PHE A 93 7.60 10.01 -18.34
C PHE A 93 7.27 9.14 -17.13
N ALA A 94 6.52 8.06 -17.31
CA ALA A 94 6.20 7.11 -16.26
C ALA A 94 6.90 5.77 -16.50
N SER A 95 7.22 5.06 -15.41
CA SER A 95 7.68 3.67 -15.45
C SER A 95 7.20 2.91 -14.22
N VAL A 96 7.13 1.59 -14.34
CA VAL A 96 6.76 0.69 -13.25
C VAL A 96 7.91 -0.29 -13.04
N CYS A 97 8.39 -0.37 -11.80
CA CYS A 97 9.48 -1.26 -11.44
C CYS A 97 8.98 -2.34 -10.47
N THR A 98 9.36 -3.58 -10.73
CA THR A 98 9.30 -4.71 -9.79
C THR A 98 10.73 -5.23 -9.59
N SER A 99 11.06 -6.43 -9.99
CA SER A 99 12.47 -6.89 -10.10
C SER A 99 13.21 -6.23 -11.28
N GLN A 100 12.47 -5.68 -12.25
CA GLN A 100 12.97 -4.93 -13.40
C GLN A 100 12.05 -3.74 -13.64
N CYS A 101 12.62 -2.66 -14.16
CA CYS A 101 11.83 -1.48 -14.55
C CYS A 101 11.31 -1.63 -15.97
N MET A 102 10.03 -1.40 -16.12
CA MET A 102 9.30 -1.41 -17.39
C MET A 102 8.96 0.02 -17.78
N PRO A 103 9.53 0.55 -18.86
CA PRO A 103 9.26 1.93 -19.28
C PRO A 103 7.84 2.10 -19.81
N GLY A 104 7.24 3.24 -19.49
CA GLY A 104 5.96 3.64 -20.05
C GLY A 104 6.00 3.88 -21.55
N ASN A 105 4.85 3.78 -22.19
CA ASN A 105 4.65 4.17 -23.58
C ASN A 105 4.05 5.58 -23.70
N SER A 106 3.83 6.05 -24.91
CA SER A 106 3.24 7.36 -25.20
C SER A 106 1.70 7.34 -25.27
N GLN A 107 1.04 6.43 -24.55
CA GLN A 107 -0.43 6.34 -24.48
C GLN A 107 -0.93 6.76 -23.11
N ALA A 108 -2.12 7.34 -23.05
CA ALA A 108 -2.74 7.75 -21.79
C ALA A 108 -3.13 6.55 -20.91
N GLU A 109 -3.33 5.39 -21.50
CA GLU A 109 -3.63 4.15 -20.80
C GLU A 109 -2.58 3.10 -21.12
N GLN A 110 -2.08 2.42 -20.09
CA GLN A 110 -1.12 1.32 -20.23
C GLN A 110 -1.44 0.20 -19.26
N ASN A 111 -1.21 -1.05 -19.72
CA ASN A 111 -1.31 -2.24 -18.89
C ASN A 111 0.08 -2.85 -18.72
N TRP A 112 0.36 -3.30 -17.50
CA TRP A 112 1.61 -3.90 -17.09
C TRP A 112 1.36 -5.30 -16.55
N GLU A 113 2.19 -6.27 -16.91
CA GLU A 113 2.21 -7.58 -16.27
C GLU A 113 3.25 -7.56 -15.16
N LEU A 114 2.80 -7.54 -13.90
CA LEU A 114 3.70 -7.47 -12.74
C LEU A 114 4.35 -8.81 -12.44
N GLY A 115 3.73 -9.91 -12.82
CA GLY A 115 4.20 -11.28 -12.56
C GLY A 115 3.40 -11.99 -11.47
N SER A 116 3.92 -13.14 -11.04
CA SER A 116 3.25 -14.02 -10.08
C SER A 116 3.78 -13.80 -8.67
N VAL A 117 2.84 -13.73 -7.70
CA VAL A 117 3.11 -13.67 -6.26
C VAL A 117 2.60 -14.94 -5.62
N ALA A 118 3.42 -15.65 -4.86
CA ALA A 118 3.00 -16.86 -4.16
C ALA A 118 1.96 -16.56 -3.07
N ALA A 119 1.27 -17.58 -2.60
CA ALA A 119 0.29 -17.46 -1.53
C ALA A 119 0.91 -16.88 -0.25
N GLY A 120 0.35 -15.80 0.24
CA GLY A 120 0.82 -15.10 1.45
C GLY A 120 2.10 -14.28 1.26
N ASP A 121 2.69 -14.27 0.07
CA ASP A 121 3.89 -13.49 -0.24
C ASP A 121 3.53 -12.06 -0.68
N MET A 122 4.57 -11.23 -0.73
CA MET A 122 4.51 -9.82 -1.11
C MET A 122 5.44 -9.55 -2.29
N MET A 123 5.02 -8.59 -3.14
CA MET A 123 5.82 -8.01 -4.22
C MET A 123 5.91 -6.50 -4.00
N GLN A 124 7.10 -5.95 -4.05
CA GLN A 124 7.27 -4.51 -4.13
C GLN A 124 7.07 -4.04 -5.56
N VAL A 125 6.29 -2.97 -5.72
CA VAL A 125 6.02 -2.31 -7.00
C VAL A 125 6.32 -0.83 -6.82
N ASP A 126 7.27 -0.31 -7.56
CA ASP A 126 7.63 1.10 -7.53
C ASP A 126 7.00 1.81 -8.73
N LEU A 127 6.20 2.82 -8.45
CA LEU A 127 5.50 3.63 -9.44
C LEU A 127 6.27 4.94 -9.62
N HIS A 128 6.92 5.11 -10.75
CA HIS A 128 7.83 6.20 -11.05
C HIS A 128 7.18 7.23 -11.97
N LEU A 129 7.48 8.50 -11.72
CA LEU A 129 7.15 9.60 -12.62
C LEU A 129 8.33 10.57 -12.72
N ALA A 130 8.88 10.70 -13.92
CA ALA A 130 9.95 11.64 -14.26
C ALA A 130 9.35 12.89 -14.92
N PRO A 131 9.21 14.02 -14.23
CA PRO A 131 8.74 15.27 -14.78
C PRO A 131 9.72 15.81 -15.84
N MET A 132 9.17 16.33 -16.95
CA MET A 132 9.93 16.96 -18.04
C MET A 132 9.52 18.44 -18.20
N VAL A 133 9.20 19.09 -17.09
CA VAL A 133 8.75 20.48 -17.02
C VAL A 133 9.61 21.30 -16.07
N GLU A 134 9.68 22.62 -16.33
CA GLU A 134 10.45 23.57 -15.52
C GLU A 134 9.58 24.35 -14.50
N THR A 135 8.30 24.01 -14.41
CA THR A 135 7.34 24.69 -13.52
C THR A 135 6.67 23.69 -12.59
N ALA A 136 6.24 24.18 -11.43
CA ALA A 136 5.46 23.39 -10.50
C ALA A 136 4.19 22.84 -11.19
N THR A 137 4.02 21.51 -11.15
CA THR A 137 2.96 20.82 -11.91
C THR A 137 2.48 19.61 -11.11
N THR A 138 1.17 19.36 -11.15
CA THR A 138 0.55 18.14 -10.64
C THR A 138 0.24 17.19 -11.79
N PHE A 139 0.63 15.93 -11.64
CA PHE A 139 0.40 14.86 -12.60
C PHE A 139 -0.54 13.82 -11.98
N PRO A 140 -1.85 13.87 -12.28
CA PRO A 140 -2.79 12.86 -11.78
C PRO A 140 -2.66 11.55 -12.56
N VAL A 141 -2.59 10.43 -11.83
CA VAL A 141 -2.51 9.08 -12.40
C VAL A 141 -3.46 8.18 -11.61
N GLU A 142 -4.31 7.44 -12.31
CA GLU A 142 -5.12 6.38 -11.72
C GLU A 142 -4.43 5.03 -11.94
N PHE A 143 -4.31 4.26 -10.86
CA PHE A 143 -3.76 2.92 -10.87
C PHE A 143 -4.82 1.90 -10.49
N THR A 144 -4.90 0.80 -11.23
CA THR A 144 -5.75 -0.35 -10.89
C THR A 144 -4.91 -1.62 -10.88
N PHE A 145 -4.72 -2.20 -9.70
CA PHE A 145 -4.13 -3.52 -9.53
C PHE A 145 -5.22 -4.58 -9.68
N SER A 146 -4.91 -5.67 -10.39
CA SER A 146 -5.85 -6.77 -10.62
C SER A 146 -5.18 -8.15 -10.54
N ASP A 147 -5.91 -9.13 -9.98
CA ASP A 147 -5.57 -10.56 -10.06
C ASP A 147 -6.37 -11.30 -11.15
N GLY A 148 -7.09 -10.55 -11.99
CA GLY A 148 -7.99 -11.06 -13.03
C GLY A 148 -9.42 -11.34 -12.53
N THR A 149 -9.67 -11.27 -11.23
CA THR A 149 -11.00 -11.45 -10.61
C THR A 149 -11.40 -10.20 -9.83
N ASP A 150 -10.51 -9.73 -8.98
CA ASP A 150 -10.69 -8.55 -8.14
C ASP A 150 -9.77 -7.41 -8.56
N ASN A 151 -10.17 -6.18 -8.22
CA ASN A 151 -9.44 -4.98 -8.55
C ASN A 151 -9.34 -4.06 -7.33
N VAL A 152 -8.18 -3.39 -7.19
CA VAL A 152 -7.99 -2.28 -6.27
C VAL A 152 -7.57 -1.07 -7.07
N THR A 153 -8.36 0.01 -7.03
CA THR A 153 -8.13 1.24 -7.80
C THR A 153 -7.89 2.42 -6.87
N PHE A 154 -6.90 3.23 -7.16
CA PHE A 154 -6.61 4.47 -6.45
C PHE A 154 -6.01 5.51 -7.39
N THR A 155 -6.04 6.77 -6.97
CA THR A 155 -5.44 7.89 -7.70
C THR A 155 -4.22 8.41 -6.97
N VAL A 156 -3.18 8.76 -7.70
CA VAL A 156 -2.00 9.46 -7.19
C VAL A 156 -1.87 10.80 -7.91
N ASN A 157 -1.77 11.87 -7.14
CA ASN A 157 -1.38 13.17 -7.62
C ASN A 157 0.12 13.36 -7.33
N TYR A 158 0.95 13.27 -8.36
CA TYR A 158 2.38 13.57 -8.24
C TYR A 158 2.59 15.08 -8.32
N ASN A 159 2.97 15.68 -7.22
CA ASN A 159 3.18 17.13 -7.10
C ASN A 159 4.66 17.47 -7.22
N TYR A 160 5.06 17.86 -8.41
CA TYR A 160 6.43 18.27 -8.72
C TYR A 160 6.64 19.77 -8.51
N THR A 161 7.74 20.11 -7.88
CA THR A 161 8.23 21.49 -7.77
C THR A 161 9.71 21.49 -8.15
N PRO A 162 10.11 22.16 -9.24
CA PRO A 162 11.52 22.23 -9.62
C PRO A 162 12.36 22.91 -8.54
N ALA A 163 13.62 22.49 -8.38
CA ALA A 163 14.58 23.18 -7.54
C ALA A 163 14.89 24.57 -8.15
N GLU A 164 15.01 25.59 -7.31
CA GLU A 164 15.44 26.95 -7.69
C GLU A 164 16.91 26.99 -8.12
#